data_0432d509655af025212c0f54f30bd2a5
#
_entry.id   0432d509655af025212c0f54f30bd2a5
#
_cell.length_a   1.000
_cell.length_b   1.000
_cell.length_c   1.000
_cell.angle_alpha   90.00
_cell.angle_beta   90.00
_cell.angle_gamma   90.00
#
_symmetry.space_group_name_H-M   'P 1'
#
loop_
_entity.id
_entity.type
_entity.pdbx_description
1 polymer ?
#
loop_
_entity_poly.entity_id
_entity_poly.type
_entity_poly.pdbx_seq_one_letter_code
_entity_poly.pdbx_strand_id
1 'polypeptide(L)'
;MKDYRGIIENFFFILDKETQQPAQFRFNKVQSKYYKLLLEEYTDFQGVREIVLKARQEGVSSVVLAMFTVDFLMVPYSVSICISHRKDATELLFKKVKFFLESYCQNKKIPFENLFKTDNKNLIEHATNGAMFYVGTAGAKVGGRGGSASNILFSETAFYMDTAKITASEIVTATAQQVPQDRGMIFIESTGNSTDDYYNAEWERARRGESSYRPRFFGWQEFYDAAWVEKKKKELPNELLARRVYPKDESEAFLAAGSPYFDNLYLAEMLNNRQQPVAIGRLAADGQFT
;
A
#
# COMPACT_ATOMS: atom_id res chain seq x y z
N MET A 1 17.38 -13.95 10.92
CA MET A 1 16.72 -12.99 9.97
C MET A 1 16.10 -13.78 8.84
N LYS A 2 14.82 -13.55 8.55
CA LYS A 2 14.15 -14.18 7.39
C LYS A 2 14.66 -13.56 6.10
N ASP A 3 15.16 -14.36 5.17
CA ASP A 3 15.57 -13.89 3.85
C ASP A 3 14.36 -13.88 2.89
N TYR A 4 13.46 -12.91 3.08
CA TYR A 4 12.31 -12.75 2.19
C TYR A 4 12.74 -12.58 0.73
N ARG A 5 13.74 -11.72 0.46
CA ARG A 5 14.17 -11.44 -0.89
C ARG A 5 14.74 -12.68 -1.58
N GLY A 6 15.61 -13.41 -0.90
CA GLY A 6 16.18 -14.66 -1.46
C GLY A 6 15.09 -15.68 -1.79
N ILE A 7 14.09 -15.87 -0.90
CA ILE A 7 12.98 -16.79 -1.17
C ILE A 7 12.14 -16.30 -2.36
N ILE A 8 11.76 -15.02 -2.37
CA ILE A 8 10.94 -14.44 -3.44
C ILE A 8 11.66 -14.55 -4.80
N GLU A 9 12.90 -14.07 -4.87
CA GLU A 9 13.65 -14.05 -6.12
C GLU A 9 14.07 -15.43 -6.64
N ASN A 10 14.09 -16.46 -5.79
CA ASN A 10 14.42 -17.81 -6.23
C ASN A 10 13.19 -18.68 -6.56
N PHE A 11 12.03 -18.40 -5.94
CA PHE A 11 10.90 -19.33 -6.03
C PHE A 11 9.62 -18.74 -6.59
N PHE A 12 9.46 -17.41 -6.64
CA PHE A 12 8.23 -16.80 -7.12
C PHE A 12 8.36 -16.30 -8.56
N PHE A 13 7.26 -16.38 -9.29
CA PHE A 13 7.08 -15.74 -10.58
C PHE A 13 6.03 -14.64 -10.49
N ILE A 14 6.13 -13.67 -11.38
CA ILE A 14 5.11 -12.67 -11.65
C ILE A 14 4.71 -12.76 -13.12
N LEU A 15 3.52 -12.27 -13.45
CA LEU A 15 3.18 -12.00 -14.85
C LEU A 15 3.87 -10.69 -15.26
N ASP A 16 4.77 -10.78 -16.21
CA ASP A 16 5.39 -9.62 -16.83
C ASP A 16 4.33 -8.79 -17.54
N LYS A 17 4.33 -7.49 -17.33
CA LYS A 17 3.26 -6.61 -17.80
C LYS A 17 3.26 -6.44 -19.33
N GLU A 18 4.43 -6.44 -19.94
CA GLU A 18 4.58 -6.21 -21.36
C GLU A 18 4.37 -7.49 -22.18
N THR A 19 4.98 -8.57 -21.74
CA THR A 19 4.92 -9.86 -22.45
C THR A 19 3.72 -10.70 -22.06
N GLN A 20 3.05 -10.42 -20.94
CA GLN A 20 1.98 -11.23 -20.34
C GLN A 20 2.41 -12.68 -20.07
N GLN A 21 3.72 -12.92 -19.93
CA GLN A 21 4.28 -14.24 -19.65
C GLN A 21 4.78 -14.31 -18.20
N PRO A 22 4.79 -15.52 -17.61
CA PRO A 22 5.45 -15.75 -16.33
C PRO A 22 6.93 -15.37 -16.40
N ALA A 23 7.39 -14.53 -15.49
CA ALA A 23 8.78 -14.14 -15.34
C ALA A 23 9.22 -14.30 -13.89
N GLN A 24 10.49 -14.61 -13.65
CA GLN A 24 11.05 -14.68 -12.31
C GLN A 24 10.84 -13.36 -11.58
N PHE A 25 10.30 -13.40 -10.35
CA PHE A 25 10.12 -12.21 -9.57
C PHE A 25 11.50 -11.63 -9.18
N ARG A 26 11.91 -10.60 -9.86
CA ARG A 26 13.09 -9.80 -9.49
C ARG A 26 12.64 -8.46 -8.98
N PHE A 27 13.20 -8.03 -7.84
CA PHE A 27 12.85 -6.73 -7.29
C PHE A 27 13.28 -5.61 -8.24
N ASN A 28 12.33 -4.76 -8.62
CA ASN A 28 12.61 -3.54 -9.35
C ASN A 28 13.30 -2.49 -8.45
N LYS A 29 13.63 -1.31 -9.00
CA LYS A 29 14.34 -0.25 -8.27
C LYS A 29 13.58 0.21 -7.02
N VAL A 30 12.27 0.46 -7.14
CA VAL A 30 11.42 0.89 -6.00
C VAL A 30 11.31 -0.20 -4.95
N GLN A 31 11.04 -1.43 -5.36
CA GLN A 31 10.94 -2.58 -4.47
C GLN A 31 12.26 -2.84 -3.72
N SER A 32 13.40 -2.73 -4.43
CA SER A 32 14.73 -2.90 -3.82
C SER A 32 15.04 -1.79 -2.82
N LYS A 33 14.73 -0.53 -3.16
CA LYS A 33 14.87 0.62 -2.26
C LYS A 33 13.98 0.47 -1.03
N TYR A 34 12.70 0.14 -1.23
CA TYR A 34 11.74 -0.04 -0.15
C TYR A 34 12.14 -1.18 0.79
N TYR A 35 12.51 -2.34 0.24
CA TYR A 35 12.96 -3.47 1.03
C TYR A 35 14.21 -3.16 1.86
N LYS A 36 15.15 -2.40 1.30
CA LYS A 36 16.34 -1.93 2.01
C LYS A 36 15.96 -1.04 3.21
N LEU A 37 15.05 -0.08 3.03
CA LEU A 37 14.55 0.76 4.14
C LEU A 37 13.91 -0.07 5.25
N LEU A 38 13.12 -1.10 4.90
CA LEU A 38 12.53 -2.00 5.89
C LEU A 38 13.60 -2.78 6.68
N LEU A 39 14.66 -3.23 6.02
CA LEU A 39 15.79 -3.94 6.67
C LEU A 39 16.58 -3.02 7.61
N GLU A 40 16.77 -1.77 7.24
CA GLU A 40 17.53 -0.79 8.01
C GLU A 40 16.78 -0.34 9.27
N GLU A 41 15.46 -0.30 9.21
CA GLU A 41 14.64 0.33 10.25
C GLU A 41 13.91 -0.65 11.16
N TYR A 42 13.75 -1.91 10.73
CA TYR A 42 13.01 -2.91 11.51
C TYR A 42 13.84 -4.18 11.72
N THR A 43 14.08 -4.53 12.98
CA THR A 43 14.76 -5.78 13.33
C THR A 43 13.87 -6.97 13.01
N ASP A 44 14.32 -7.87 12.13
CA ASP A 44 13.58 -9.06 11.70
C ASP A 44 12.13 -8.81 11.23
N PHE A 45 11.85 -7.61 10.70
CA PHE A 45 10.53 -7.17 10.27
C PHE A 45 9.47 -7.21 11.39
N GLN A 46 9.89 -6.98 12.63
CA GLN A 46 8.98 -6.91 13.76
C GLN A 46 8.46 -5.48 13.97
N GLY A 47 7.19 -5.35 14.29
CA GLY A 47 6.55 -4.06 14.56
C GLY A 47 6.48 -3.13 13.34
N VAL A 48 6.52 -3.66 12.12
CA VAL A 48 6.45 -2.85 10.90
C VAL A 48 5.12 -2.13 10.82
N ARG A 49 5.18 -0.80 10.72
CA ARG A 49 4.03 0.10 10.58
C ARG A 49 4.36 1.13 9.51
N GLU A 50 3.88 0.89 8.30
CA GLU A 50 4.22 1.71 7.14
C GLU A 50 2.96 2.29 6.46
N ILE A 51 3.02 3.56 6.08
CA ILE A 51 2.05 4.17 5.17
C ILE A 51 2.80 4.62 3.91
N VAL A 52 2.38 4.11 2.75
CA VAL A 52 3.12 4.23 1.50
C VAL A 52 2.29 4.95 0.44
N LEU A 53 2.69 6.17 0.12
CA LEU A 53 2.16 6.97 -0.98
C LEU A 53 3.05 6.76 -2.21
N LYS A 54 2.48 6.35 -3.31
CA LYS A 54 3.25 5.92 -4.48
C LYS A 54 2.63 6.33 -5.80
N ALA A 55 3.44 6.41 -6.84
CA ALA A 55 2.93 6.42 -8.20
C ALA A 55 2.32 5.05 -8.58
N ARG A 56 1.50 5.06 -9.60
CA ARG A 56 0.79 3.86 -10.03
C ARG A 56 1.73 2.79 -10.58
N GLN A 57 1.49 1.52 -10.21
CA GLN A 57 2.16 0.33 -10.75
C GLN A 57 3.68 0.20 -10.46
N GLU A 58 4.17 0.75 -9.38
CA GLU A 58 5.56 0.59 -8.94
C GLU A 58 5.85 -0.76 -8.25
N GLY A 59 4.82 -1.55 -8.00
CA GLY A 59 4.96 -2.92 -7.50
C GLY A 59 5.05 -3.06 -5.99
N VAL A 60 4.75 -2.01 -5.20
CA VAL A 60 4.77 -2.04 -3.73
C VAL A 60 3.83 -3.12 -3.18
N SER A 61 2.55 -3.14 -3.59
CA SER A 61 1.61 -4.18 -3.17
C SER A 61 2.11 -5.59 -3.49
N SER A 62 2.85 -5.75 -4.60
CA SER A 62 3.38 -7.07 -5.02
C SER A 62 4.48 -7.57 -4.10
N VAL A 63 5.41 -6.70 -3.69
CA VAL A 63 6.48 -7.11 -2.77
C VAL A 63 5.93 -7.39 -1.38
N VAL A 64 4.98 -6.61 -0.88
CA VAL A 64 4.33 -6.85 0.41
C VAL A 64 3.56 -8.18 0.40
N LEU A 65 2.75 -8.44 -0.63
CA LEU A 65 2.06 -9.73 -0.78
C LEU A 65 3.01 -10.91 -0.88
N ALA A 66 4.14 -10.74 -1.59
CA ALA A 66 5.16 -11.78 -1.68
C ALA A 66 5.80 -12.07 -0.31
N MET A 67 6.09 -11.04 0.50
CA MET A 67 6.57 -11.22 1.88
C MET A 67 5.54 -11.96 2.75
N PHE A 68 4.27 -11.61 2.66
CA PHE A 68 3.18 -12.31 3.37
C PHE A 68 3.02 -13.77 2.89
N THR A 69 3.26 -14.01 1.60
CA THR A 69 3.26 -15.38 1.05
C THR A 69 4.43 -16.20 1.57
N VAL A 70 5.61 -15.58 1.77
CA VAL A 70 6.73 -16.25 2.43
C VAL A 70 6.37 -16.61 3.88
N ASP A 71 5.73 -15.71 4.62
CA ASP A 71 5.27 -16.01 5.98
C ASP A 71 4.24 -17.15 6.00
N PHE A 72 3.29 -17.15 5.07
CA PHE A 72 2.33 -18.26 4.91
C PHE A 72 3.02 -19.62 4.71
N LEU A 73 4.11 -19.64 3.93
CA LEU A 73 4.87 -20.87 3.65
C LEU A 73 5.77 -21.31 4.82
N MET A 74 6.38 -20.35 5.53
CA MET A 74 7.51 -20.60 6.41
C MET A 74 7.22 -20.37 7.90
N VAL A 75 6.16 -19.64 8.24
CA VAL A 75 5.86 -19.28 9.63
C VAL A 75 4.60 -20.02 10.09
N PRO A 76 4.73 -21.03 10.96
CA PRO A 76 3.57 -21.73 11.49
C PRO A 76 2.57 -20.77 12.15
N TYR A 77 1.29 -21.01 11.89
CA TYR A 77 0.17 -20.25 12.43
C TYR A 77 0.17 -18.75 12.09
N SER A 78 0.95 -18.32 11.09
CA SER A 78 0.86 -16.94 10.62
C SER A 78 -0.50 -16.68 10.01
N VAL A 79 -1.05 -15.50 10.29
CA VAL A 79 -2.32 -15.03 9.72
C VAL A 79 -2.05 -13.75 8.97
N SER A 80 -2.19 -13.78 7.65
CA SER A 80 -2.07 -12.61 6.78
C SER A 80 -3.44 -12.17 6.29
N ILE A 81 -3.70 -10.86 6.33
CA ILE A 81 -4.96 -10.26 5.88
C ILE A 81 -4.64 -9.21 4.81
N CYS A 82 -5.33 -9.26 3.68
CA CYS A 82 -5.26 -8.23 2.65
C CYS A 82 -6.65 -7.66 2.40
N ILE A 83 -6.81 -6.35 2.55
CA ILE A 83 -8.07 -5.63 2.28
C ILE A 83 -7.84 -4.67 1.13
N SER A 84 -8.75 -4.65 0.16
CA SER A 84 -8.74 -3.70 -0.96
C SER A 84 -10.07 -2.95 -1.08
N HIS A 85 -10.08 -1.87 -1.85
CA HIS A 85 -11.24 -0.96 -1.97
C HIS A 85 -12.42 -1.56 -2.74
N ARG A 86 -12.19 -2.53 -3.64
CA ARG A 86 -13.23 -3.15 -4.49
C ARG A 86 -13.01 -4.65 -4.59
N LYS A 87 -14.11 -5.36 -4.86
CA LYS A 87 -14.12 -6.83 -4.97
C LYS A 87 -13.20 -7.34 -6.08
N ASP A 88 -13.25 -6.74 -7.25
CA ASP A 88 -12.39 -7.12 -8.39
C ASP A 88 -10.90 -6.89 -8.09
N ALA A 89 -10.55 -5.79 -7.41
CA ALA A 89 -9.19 -5.54 -6.94
C ALA A 89 -8.76 -6.58 -5.89
N THR A 90 -9.63 -6.93 -4.95
CA THR A 90 -9.38 -8.00 -3.98
C THR A 90 -9.09 -9.34 -4.66
N GLU A 91 -9.90 -9.70 -5.66
CA GLU A 91 -9.72 -10.94 -6.42
C GLU A 91 -8.38 -10.95 -7.19
N LEU A 92 -7.98 -9.80 -7.76
CA LEU A 92 -6.69 -9.68 -8.46
C LEU A 92 -5.50 -9.83 -7.50
N LEU A 93 -5.55 -9.24 -6.30
CA LEU A 93 -4.50 -9.41 -5.29
C LEU A 93 -4.42 -10.87 -4.84
N PHE A 94 -5.56 -11.53 -4.65
CA PHE A 94 -5.58 -12.93 -4.25
C PHE A 94 -5.06 -13.87 -5.35
N LYS A 95 -5.42 -13.62 -6.62
CA LYS A 95 -4.83 -14.34 -7.76
C LYS A 95 -3.32 -14.22 -7.80
N LYS A 96 -2.78 -13.04 -7.46
CA LYS A 96 -1.33 -12.83 -7.38
C LYS A 96 -0.68 -13.69 -6.29
N VAL A 97 -1.28 -13.75 -5.10
CA VAL A 97 -0.82 -14.63 -4.01
C VAL A 97 -0.83 -16.09 -4.45
N LYS A 98 -1.93 -16.56 -5.06
CA LYS A 98 -2.01 -17.95 -5.57
C LYS A 98 -0.95 -18.21 -6.63
N PHE A 99 -0.68 -17.26 -7.51
CA PHE A 99 0.37 -17.41 -8.52
C PHE A 99 1.78 -17.51 -7.92
N PHE A 100 2.07 -16.80 -6.81
CA PHE A 100 3.31 -16.98 -6.07
C PHE A 100 3.41 -18.40 -5.47
N LEU A 101 2.32 -18.91 -4.91
CA LEU A 101 2.25 -20.26 -4.34
C LEU A 101 2.38 -21.34 -5.41
N GLU A 102 1.72 -21.15 -6.58
CA GLU A 102 1.87 -22.07 -7.73
C GLU A 102 3.31 -22.13 -8.20
N SER A 103 3.97 -20.98 -8.36
CA SER A 103 5.37 -20.92 -8.78
C SER A 103 6.31 -21.56 -7.75
N TYR A 104 6.04 -21.37 -6.46
CA TYR A 104 6.78 -22.06 -5.40
C TYR A 104 6.62 -23.58 -5.48
N CYS A 105 5.40 -24.06 -5.64
CA CYS A 105 5.11 -25.48 -5.77
C CYS A 105 5.78 -26.10 -6.98
N GLN A 106 5.75 -25.42 -8.13
CA GLN A 106 6.46 -25.87 -9.34
C GLN A 106 7.96 -26.00 -9.11
N ASN A 107 8.60 -24.99 -8.51
CA ASN A 107 10.03 -25.01 -8.19
C ASN A 107 10.40 -26.10 -7.18
N LYS A 108 9.53 -26.38 -6.22
CA LYS A 108 9.75 -27.39 -5.19
C LYS A 108 9.24 -28.77 -5.58
N LYS A 109 8.59 -28.92 -6.74
CA LYS A 109 7.96 -30.16 -7.22
C LYS A 109 6.92 -30.71 -6.22
N ILE A 110 6.16 -29.81 -5.61
CA ILE A 110 5.05 -30.14 -4.71
C ILE A 110 3.74 -29.99 -5.48
N PRO A 111 2.82 -30.96 -5.48
CA PRO A 111 1.50 -30.78 -6.03
C PRO A 111 0.78 -29.61 -5.34
N PHE A 112 0.24 -28.68 -6.15
CA PHE A 112 -0.34 -27.43 -5.61
C PHE A 112 -1.50 -27.69 -4.66
N GLU A 113 -2.35 -28.67 -4.97
CA GLU A 113 -3.47 -29.11 -4.13
C GLU A 113 -3.05 -29.60 -2.75
N ASN A 114 -1.84 -30.12 -2.60
CA ASN A 114 -1.33 -30.61 -1.33
C ASN A 114 -0.85 -29.49 -0.39
N LEU A 115 -0.75 -28.25 -0.89
CA LEU A 115 -0.35 -27.10 -0.08
C LEU A 115 -1.46 -26.62 0.83
N PHE A 116 -2.72 -26.90 0.51
CA PHE A 116 -3.89 -26.32 1.19
C PHE A 116 -4.73 -27.36 1.91
N LYS A 117 -5.18 -27.02 3.12
CA LYS A 117 -6.30 -27.65 3.81
C LYS A 117 -7.63 -27.03 3.40
N THR A 118 -7.63 -25.71 3.19
CA THR A 118 -8.78 -24.93 2.74
C THR A 118 -8.34 -23.99 1.62
N ASP A 119 -9.09 -23.99 0.52
CA ASP A 119 -8.92 -23.03 -0.58
C ASP A 119 -10.30 -22.59 -1.08
N ASN A 120 -10.68 -21.35 -0.77
CA ASN A 120 -11.92 -20.76 -1.22
C ASN A 120 -11.71 -19.33 -1.75
N LYS A 121 -12.78 -18.59 -1.98
CA LYS A 121 -12.73 -17.24 -2.58
C LYS A 121 -11.99 -16.20 -1.75
N ASN A 122 -11.92 -16.37 -0.43
CA ASN A 122 -11.45 -15.34 0.49
C ASN A 122 -10.38 -15.85 1.47
N LEU A 123 -10.11 -17.15 1.48
CA LEU A 123 -9.23 -17.79 2.46
C LEU A 123 -8.49 -18.95 1.82
N ILE A 124 -7.21 -19.01 2.09
CA ILE A 124 -6.40 -20.23 2.00
C ILE A 124 -5.83 -20.55 3.38
N GLU A 125 -5.82 -21.85 3.72
CA GLU A 125 -5.21 -22.39 4.93
C GLU A 125 -4.17 -23.42 4.51
N HIS A 126 -2.96 -23.29 5.04
CA HIS A 126 -1.87 -24.22 4.73
C HIS A 126 -2.15 -25.60 5.32
N ALA A 127 -1.87 -26.65 4.54
CA ALA A 127 -2.22 -28.02 4.90
C ALA A 127 -1.61 -28.53 6.21
N THR A 128 -0.40 -28.09 6.55
CA THR A 128 0.39 -28.70 7.64
C THR A 128 0.84 -27.71 8.72
N ASN A 129 1.07 -26.42 8.40
CA ASN A 129 1.62 -25.47 9.37
C ASN A 129 0.59 -24.57 10.04
N GLY A 130 -0.71 -24.68 9.66
CA GLY A 130 -1.79 -23.89 10.23
C GLY A 130 -1.79 -22.39 9.86
N ALA A 131 -0.94 -21.97 8.92
CA ALA A 131 -0.94 -20.59 8.44
C ALA A 131 -2.19 -20.29 7.59
N MET A 132 -2.67 -19.05 7.65
CA MET A 132 -3.87 -18.61 6.94
C MET A 132 -3.59 -17.32 6.18
N PHE A 133 -4.22 -17.18 5.00
CA PHE A 133 -4.20 -15.97 4.21
C PHE A 133 -5.63 -15.57 3.85
N TYR A 134 -6.09 -14.44 4.39
CA TYR A 134 -7.41 -13.88 4.14
C TYR A 134 -7.36 -12.72 3.17
N VAL A 135 -8.37 -12.61 2.31
CA VAL A 135 -8.60 -11.41 1.51
C VAL A 135 -10.01 -10.89 1.73
N GLY A 136 -10.15 -9.59 1.73
CA GLY A 136 -11.43 -8.92 1.95
C GLY A 136 -11.54 -7.61 1.19
N THR A 137 -12.78 -7.14 1.06
CA THR A 137 -13.10 -5.84 0.48
C THR A 137 -13.52 -4.89 1.59
N ALA A 138 -13.05 -3.65 1.55
CA ALA A 138 -13.43 -2.61 2.49
C ALA A 138 -14.97 -2.48 2.57
N GLY A 139 -15.50 -2.38 3.79
CA GLY A 139 -16.95 -2.33 4.04
C GLY A 139 -17.69 -3.67 4.02
N ALA A 140 -17.08 -4.75 3.52
CA ALA A 140 -17.65 -6.10 3.65
C ALA A 140 -17.23 -6.75 4.98
N LYS A 141 -17.95 -7.82 5.39
CA LYS A 141 -17.47 -8.66 6.50
C LYS A 141 -16.15 -9.32 6.08
N VAL A 142 -15.05 -8.87 6.63
CA VAL A 142 -13.76 -9.54 6.46
C VAL A 142 -13.70 -10.72 7.41
N GLY A 143 -13.41 -11.92 6.92
CA GLY A 143 -13.11 -13.08 7.73
C GLY A 143 -11.91 -12.79 8.65
N GLY A 144 -11.83 -13.45 9.81
CA GLY A 144 -10.74 -13.23 10.77
C GLY A 144 -10.99 -12.11 11.79
N ARG A 145 -12.13 -11.41 11.77
CA ARG A 145 -12.49 -10.48 12.85
C ARG A 145 -12.62 -11.24 14.17
N GLY A 146 -11.84 -10.80 15.18
CA GLY A 146 -11.80 -11.41 16.52
C GLY A 146 -10.63 -12.38 16.76
N GLY A 147 -9.75 -12.59 15.77
CA GLY A 147 -8.50 -13.35 15.91
C GLY A 147 -7.26 -12.43 15.99
N SER A 148 -6.09 -13.03 16.21
CA SER A 148 -4.80 -12.36 16.05
C SER A 148 -4.34 -12.47 14.61
N ALA A 149 -3.80 -11.38 14.05
CA ALA A 149 -3.15 -11.37 12.75
C ALA A 149 -1.64 -11.14 12.90
N SER A 150 -0.86 -11.70 11.99
CA SER A 150 0.58 -11.44 11.90
C SER A 150 0.87 -10.31 10.95
N ASN A 151 0.12 -10.23 9.84
CA ASN A 151 0.40 -9.32 8.75
C ASN A 151 -0.90 -8.73 8.19
N ILE A 152 -0.93 -7.42 7.92
CA ILE A 152 -2.06 -6.76 7.28
C ILE A 152 -1.58 -5.84 6.16
N LEU A 153 -2.22 -5.95 5.00
CA LEU A 153 -2.11 -5.01 3.90
C LEU A 153 -3.46 -4.34 3.65
N PHE A 154 -3.51 -3.03 3.80
CA PHE A 154 -4.59 -2.18 3.32
C PHE A 154 -4.17 -1.60 1.96
N SER A 155 -4.76 -2.10 0.89
CA SER A 155 -4.37 -1.75 -0.48
C SER A 155 -5.35 -0.75 -1.09
N GLU A 156 -4.80 0.30 -1.71
CA GLU A 156 -5.54 1.42 -2.31
C GLU A 156 -6.50 2.09 -1.32
N THR A 157 -5.98 2.41 -0.13
CA THR A 157 -6.76 2.87 1.03
C THR A 157 -7.40 4.24 0.80
N ALA A 158 -6.80 5.12 -0.02
CA ALA A 158 -7.39 6.40 -0.41
C ALA A 158 -8.75 6.26 -1.14
N PHE A 159 -9.06 5.06 -1.63
CA PHE A 159 -10.32 4.75 -2.31
C PHE A 159 -11.32 3.98 -1.42
N TYR A 160 -11.05 3.85 -0.12
CA TYR A 160 -12.02 3.31 0.81
C TYR A 160 -13.13 4.32 1.04
N MET A 161 -14.37 3.89 0.81
CA MET A 161 -15.52 4.78 0.92
C MET A 161 -16.16 4.66 2.31
N ASP A 162 -16.44 5.78 2.90
CA ASP A 162 -17.28 5.86 4.08
C ASP A 162 -18.73 5.49 3.70
N THR A 163 -19.34 4.71 4.54
CA THR A 163 -20.74 4.32 4.42
C THR A 163 -21.51 4.70 5.69
N ALA A 164 -22.84 4.68 5.63
CA ALA A 164 -23.66 4.90 6.83
C ALA A 164 -23.43 3.87 7.96
N LYS A 165 -22.76 2.75 7.66
CA LYS A 165 -22.52 1.65 8.61
C LYS A 165 -21.10 1.58 9.13
N ILE A 166 -20.12 2.00 8.35
CA ILE A 166 -18.71 1.89 8.70
C ILE A 166 -17.88 2.88 7.86
N THR A 167 -16.91 3.51 8.47
CA THR A 167 -15.97 4.43 7.85
C THR A 167 -14.66 3.73 7.48
N ALA A 168 -13.87 4.34 6.57
CA ALA A 168 -12.52 3.86 6.24
C ALA A 168 -11.62 3.81 7.48
N SER A 169 -11.72 4.81 8.35
CA SER A 169 -11.00 4.86 9.63
C SER A 169 -11.32 3.68 10.53
N GLU A 170 -12.60 3.35 10.70
CA GLU A 170 -13.03 2.20 11.52
C GLU A 170 -12.56 0.86 10.93
N ILE A 171 -12.59 0.71 9.59
CA ILE A 171 -12.08 -0.50 8.93
C ILE A 171 -10.60 -0.71 9.25
N VAL A 172 -9.79 0.33 9.04
CA VAL A 172 -8.35 0.26 9.25
C VAL A 172 -8.04 0.06 10.72
N THR A 173 -8.58 0.88 11.60
CA THR A 173 -8.30 0.82 13.05
C THR A 173 -8.70 -0.51 13.65
N ALA A 174 -9.94 -0.97 13.41
CA ALA A 174 -10.43 -2.23 13.98
C ALA A 174 -9.66 -3.46 13.46
N THR A 175 -9.19 -3.42 12.19
CA THR A 175 -8.40 -4.52 11.65
C THR A 175 -6.95 -4.47 12.14
N ALA A 176 -6.34 -3.29 12.18
CA ALA A 176 -4.97 -3.10 12.64
C ALA A 176 -4.72 -3.55 14.09
N GLN A 177 -5.73 -3.40 14.96
CA GLN A 177 -5.67 -3.86 16.35
C GLN A 177 -5.50 -5.38 16.51
N GLN A 178 -5.70 -6.17 15.46
CA GLN A 178 -5.45 -7.61 15.48
C GLN A 178 -3.95 -7.96 15.47
N VAL A 179 -3.09 -7.01 15.06
CA VAL A 179 -1.62 -7.22 15.04
C VAL A 179 -1.00 -6.65 16.31
N PRO A 180 -0.28 -7.45 17.11
CA PRO A 180 0.42 -6.96 18.30
C PRO A 180 1.36 -5.79 17.97
N GLN A 181 1.46 -4.81 18.87
CA GLN A 181 2.16 -3.54 18.62
C GLN A 181 3.62 -3.74 18.19
N ASP A 182 4.34 -4.62 18.87
CA ASP A 182 5.77 -4.83 18.67
C ASP A 182 6.09 -6.01 17.73
N ARG A 183 5.08 -6.57 17.09
CA ARG A 183 5.22 -7.74 16.22
C ARG A 183 4.43 -7.58 14.94
N GLY A 184 4.78 -8.43 13.96
CA GLY A 184 4.08 -8.49 12.70
C GLY A 184 4.21 -7.21 11.86
N MET A 185 3.47 -7.16 10.77
CA MET A 185 3.62 -6.11 9.76
C MET A 185 2.27 -5.51 9.40
N ILE A 186 2.16 -4.20 9.39
CA ILE A 186 1.01 -3.47 8.84
C ILE A 186 1.49 -2.50 7.78
N PHE A 187 0.91 -2.62 6.60
CA PHE A 187 1.14 -1.72 5.47
C PHE A 187 -0.17 -1.08 5.06
N ILE A 188 -0.19 0.23 5.00
CA ILE A 188 -1.25 1.03 4.38
C ILE A 188 -0.65 1.59 3.10
N GLU A 189 -1.21 1.27 1.92
CA GLU A 189 -0.63 1.75 0.67
C GLU A 189 -1.72 2.29 -0.26
N SER A 190 -1.39 3.36 -0.99
CA SER A 190 -2.27 3.92 -2.01
C SER A 190 -1.52 4.79 -3.01
N THR A 191 -2.13 4.98 -4.18
CA THR A 191 -1.96 6.23 -4.93
C THR A 191 -2.80 7.32 -4.25
N GLY A 192 -2.47 8.59 -4.44
CA GLY A 192 -3.26 9.70 -3.91
C GLY A 192 -4.66 9.74 -4.54
N ASN A 193 -5.62 10.30 -3.82
CA ASN A 193 -6.98 10.49 -4.31
C ASN A 193 -7.52 11.87 -3.97
N SER A 194 -7.89 12.16 -2.73
CA SER A 194 -8.49 13.41 -2.30
C SER A 194 -7.79 13.96 -1.06
N THR A 195 -7.92 15.26 -0.82
CA THR A 195 -7.49 15.88 0.43
C THR A 195 -8.40 15.54 1.62
N ASP A 196 -9.61 15.05 1.35
CA ASP A 196 -10.65 14.83 2.36
C ASP A 196 -10.84 13.36 2.72
N ASP A 197 -10.00 12.46 2.18
CA ASP A 197 -10.10 11.03 2.50
C ASP A 197 -9.30 10.65 3.75
N TYR A 198 -9.63 9.49 4.32
CA TYR A 198 -8.94 8.93 5.48
C TYR A 198 -7.44 8.76 5.25
N TYR A 199 -7.04 8.34 4.05
CA TYR A 199 -5.64 8.07 3.74
C TYR A 199 -4.80 9.34 3.80
N ASN A 200 -5.30 10.45 3.23
CA ASN A 200 -4.62 11.74 3.34
C ASN A 200 -4.53 12.23 4.78
N ALA A 201 -5.62 12.12 5.55
CA ALA A 201 -5.61 12.50 6.96
C ALA A 201 -4.56 11.71 7.76
N GLU A 202 -4.46 10.40 7.55
CA GLU A 202 -3.46 9.54 8.21
C GLU A 202 -2.05 9.79 7.69
N TRP A 203 -1.88 10.07 6.38
CA TRP A 203 -0.61 10.49 5.79
C TRP A 203 -0.06 11.76 6.47
N GLU A 204 -0.89 12.78 6.59
CA GLU A 204 -0.52 14.04 7.24
C GLU A 204 -0.18 13.84 8.74
N ARG A 205 -0.93 13.01 9.46
CA ARG A 205 -0.59 12.64 10.85
C ARG A 205 0.76 11.94 10.93
N ALA A 206 1.02 11.00 10.04
CA ALA A 206 2.29 10.29 9.97
C ALA A 206 3.46 11.23 9.66
N ARG A 207 3.27 12.18 8.74
CA ARG A 207 4.26 13.21 8.41
C ARG A 207 4.61 14.12 9.59
N ARG A 208 3.64 14.39 10.46
CA ARG A 208 3.87 15.19 11.69
C ARG A 208 4.38 14.38 12.86
N GLY A 209 4.58 13.05 12.70
CA GLY A 209 4.99 12.17 13.80
C GLY A 209 3.88 11.87 14.82
N GLU A 210 2.62 12.11 14.48
CA GLU A 210 1.43 11.92 15.32
C GLU A 210 0.78 10.53 15.10
N SER A 211 1.37 9.70 14.27
CA SER A 211 0.92 8.36 13.94
C SER A 211 2.00 7.33 14.25
N SER A 212 1.59 6.08 14.49
CA SER A 212 2.51 4.95 14.58
C SER A 212 3.06 4.50 13.23
N TYR A 213 2.45 4.94 12.13
CA TYR A 213 2.89 4.58 10.78
C TYR A 213 4.03 5.49 10.31
N ARG A 214 5.04 4.90 9.66
CA ARG A 214 6.12 5.64 9.00
C ARG A 214 5.72 5.99 7.57
N PRO A 215 5.78 7.27 7.18
CA PRO A 215 5.42 7.68 5.83
C PRO A 215 6.55 7.37 4.84
N ARG A 216 6.19 6.80 3.67
CA ARG A 216 7.07 6.54 2.54
C ARG A 216 6.45 7.09 1.26
N PHE A 217 7.16 7.94 0.59
CA PHE A 217 6.78 8.45 -0.72
C PHE A 217 7.67 7.88 -1.82
N PHE A 218 7.04 7.36 -2.87
CA PHE A 218 7.70 6.96 -4.10
C PHE A 218 7.04 7.67 -5.28
N GLY A 219 7.72 8.66 -5.81
CA GLY A 219 7.29 9.39 -7.00
C GLY A 219 7.65 8.63 -8.27
N TRP A 220 7.01 8.97 -9.37
CA TRP A 220 7.22 8.27 -10.64
C TRP A 220 8.69 8.21 -11.08
N GLN A 221 9.53 9.21 -10.72
CA GLN A 221 10.96 9.28 -11.08
C GLN A 221 11.77 8.12 -10.50
N GLU A 222 11.28 7.49 -9.45
CA GLU A 222 11.96 6.34 -8.84
C GLU A 222 11.96 5.10 -9.75
N PHE A 223 10.99 5.02 -10.66
CA PHE A 223 10.77 3.82 -11.47
C PHE A 223 10.68 4.09 -12.97
N TYR A 224 10.02 5.18 -13.39
CA TYR A 224 9.75 5.48 -14.78
C TYR A 224 10.72 6.55 -15.32
N ASP A 225 11.00 6.51 -16.61
CA ASP A 225 11.63 7.64 -17.31
C ASP A 225 10.60 8.72 -17.67
N ALA A 226 11.09 9.95 -17.89
CA ALA A 226 10.23 11.09 -18.17
C ALA A 226 9.43 10.93 -19.48
N ALA A 227 10.03 10.35 -20.51
CA ALA A 227 9.36 10.17 -21.80
C ALA A 227 8.19 9.19 -21.71
N TRP A 228 8.37 8.11 -20.95
CA TRP A 228 7.31 7.14 -20.67
C TRP A 228 6.17 7.79 -19.89
N VAL A 229 6.47 8.56 -18.85
CA VAL A 229 5.46 9.24 -18.03
C VAL A 229 4.68 10.26 -18.86
N GLU A 230 5.36 11.07 -19.67
CA GLU A 230 4.68 12.04 -20.55
C GLU A 230 3.75 11.35 -21.57
N LYS A 231 4.14 10.19 -22.09
CA LYS A 231 3.26 9.38 -22.94
C LYS A 231 2.04 8.90 -22.16
N LYS A 232 2.22 8.41 -20.92
CA LYS A 232 1.13 7.92 -20.07
C LYS A 232 0.20 9.04 -19.60
N LYS A 233 0.72 10.22 -19.30
CA LYS A 233 -0.09 11.39 -18.97
C LYS A 233 -1.06 11.76 -20.09
N LYS A 234 -0.66 11.64 -21.37
CA LYS A 234 -1.52 11.90 -22.53
C LYS A 234 -2.67 10.90 -22.68
N GLU A 235 -2.58 9.71 -22.07
CA GLU A 235 -3.65 8.71 -22.07
C GLU A 235 -4.72 9.01 -21.01
N LEU A 236 -4.48 9.99 -20.11
CA LEU A 236 -5.38 10.34 -19.02
C LEU A 236 -6.27 11.54 -19.41
N PRO A 237 -7.50 11.63 -18.85
CA PRO A 237 -8.49 12.63 -19.25
C PRO A 237 -8.05 14.09 -19.03
N ASN A 238 -7.19 14.35 -18.05
CA ASN A 238 -6.70 15.69 -17.74
C ASN A 238 -5.38 15.63 -16.97
N GLU A 239 -4.70 16.78 -16.91
CA GLU A 239 -3.39 16.91 -16.26
C GLU A 239 -3.47 16.70 -14.73
N LEU A 240 -4.56 17.11 -14.09
CA LEU A 240 -4.78 16.95 -12.65
C LEU A 240 -4.76 15.45 -12.28
N LEU A 241 -5.51 14.64 -13.02
CA LEU A 241 -5.51 13.18 -12.82
C LEU A 241 -4.14 12.58 -13.15
N ALA A 242 -3.45 13.10 -14.17
CA ALA A 242 -2.14 12.64 -14.55
C ALA A 242 -1.09 12.85 -13.45
N ARG A 243 -1.07 14.03 -12.84
CA ARG A 243 -0.20 14.36 -11.70
C ARG A 243 -0.53 13.49 -10.48
N ARG A 244 -1.81 13.29 -10.17
CA ARG A 244 -2.26 12.45 -9.05
C ARG A 244 -1.88 10.97 -9.23
N VAL A 245 -1.97 10.45 -10.45
CA VAL A 245 -1.64 9.04 -10.76
C VAL A 245 -0.14 8.80 -10.83
N TYR A 246 0.60 9.79 -11.36
CA TYR A 246 2.06 9.78 -11.47
C TYR A 246 2.63 11.04 -10.81
N PRO A 247 2.53 11.13 -9.48
CA PRO A 247 3.00 12.30 -8.75
C PRO A 247 4.53 12.37 -8.77
N LYS A 248 5.05 13.58 -8.93
CA LYS A 248 6.47 13.87 -8.78
C LYS A 248 6.84 14.08 -7.31
N ASP A 249 5.92 14.65 -6.56
CA ASP A 249 6.03 14.92 -5.13
C ASP A 249 4.69 14.65 -4.42
N GLU A 250 4.69 14.73 -3.11
CA GLU A 250 3.54 14.43 -2.27
C GLU A 250 2.36 15.37 -2.53
N SER A 251 2.63 16.62 -2.86
CA SER A 251 1.58 17.63 -3.10
C SER A 251 0.78 17.31 -4.36
N GLU A 252 1.43 16.79 -5.40
CA GLU A 252 0.76 16.36 -6.63
C GLU A 252 -0.17 15.16 -6.40
N ALA A 253 0.16 14.28 -5.46
CA ALA A 253 -0.61 13.07 -5.19
C ALA A 253 -2.00 13.37 -4.61
N PHE A 254 -2.16 14.46 -3.85
CA PHE A 254 -3.40 14.83 -3.17
C PHE A 254 -4.13 16.01 -3.83
N LEU A 255 -3.90 16.27 -5.09
CA LEU A 255 -4.64 17.30 -5.82
C LEU A 255 -6.14 16.98 -5.80
N ALA A 256 -6.96 17.92 -5.34
CA ALA A 256 -8.39 17.72 -5.15
C ALA A 256 -9.08 17.26 -6.45
N ALA A 257 -9.95 16.27 -6.32
CA ALA A 257 -10.87 15.89 -7.39
C ALA A 257 -12.09 16.82 -7.34
N GLY A 258 -12.43 17.45 -8.45
CA GLY A 258 -13.62 18.32 -8.55
C GLY A 258 -13.34 19.58 -9.37
N SER A 259 -14.33 20.48 -9.40
CA SER A 259 -14.17 21.83 -9.94
C SER A 259 -14.10 22.82 -8.77
N PRO A 260 -12.94 23.01 -8.15
CA PRO A 260 -12.80 23.96 -7.08
C PRO A 260 -12.97 25.39 -7.62
N TYR A 261 -13.37 26.30 -6.74
CA TYR A 261 -13.48 27.72 -7.09
C TYR A 261 -12.14 28.31 -7.55
N PHE A 262 -11.03 27.86 -6.95
CA PHE A 262 -9.69 28.20 -7.40
C PHE A 262 -9.05 27.01 -8.13
N ASP A 263 -8.21 27.30 -9.12
CA ASP A 263 -7.45 26.28 -9.84
C ASP A 263 -6.50 25.55 -8.89
N ASN A 264 -6.67 24.24 -8.80
CA ASN A 264 -5.88 23.40 -7.89
C ASN A 264 -4.40 23.38 -8.21
N LEU A 265 -4.00 23.58 -9.47
CA LEU A 265 -2.60 23.67 -9.86
C LEU A 265 -1.97 24.94 -9.31
N TYR A 266 -2.67 26.08 -9.37
CA TYR A 266 -2.23 27.33 -8.75
C TYR A 266 -2.15 27.22 -7.23
N LEU A 267 -3.13 26.57 -6.59
CA LEU A 267 -3.10 26.35 -5.14
C LEU A 267 -1.90 25.49 -4.72
N ALA A 268 -1.62 24.42 -5.46
CA ALA A 268 -0.46 23.56 -5.20
C ALA A 268 0.86 24.33 -5.39
N GLU A 269 0.97 25.16 -6.43
CA GLU A 269 2.14 26.00 -6.67
C GLU A 269 2.32 27.04 -5.55
N MET A 270 1.24 27.69 -5.13
CA MET A 270 1.26 28.64 -4.00
C MET A 270 1.69 27.97 -2.69
N LEU A 271 1.21 26.75 -2.42
CA LEU A 271 1.60 25.97 -1.23
C LEU A 271 3.10 25.59 -1.25
N ASN A 272 3.61 25.22 -2.41
CA ASN A 272 5.04 24.90 -2.56
C ASN A 272 5.94 26.13 -2.43
N ASN A 273 5.43 27.31 -2.81
CA ASN A 273 6.14 28.59 -2.74
C ASN A 273 5.90 29.36 -1.44
N ARG A 274 5.14 28.79 -0.47
CA ARG A 274 4.88 29.45 0.80
C ARG A 274 6.18 29.73 1.56
N GLN A 275 6.30 30.93 2.07
CA GLN A 275 7.39 31.35 2.95
C GLN A 275 6.91 31.39 4.40
N GLN A 276 7.84 31.22 5.33
CA GLN A 276 7.53 31.47 6.74
C GLN A 276 7.17 32.94 6.94
N PRO A 277 6.12 33.25 7.71
CA PRO A 277 5.76 34.62 7.99
C PRO A 277 6.91 35.33 8.71
N VAL A 278 7.18 36.56 8.30
CA VAL A 278 8.23 37.40 8.96
C VAL A 278 7.83 37.75 10.39
N ALA A 279 6.53 37.91 10.64
CA ALA A 279 5.97 38.11 11.97
C ALA A 279 4.53 37.60 12.03
N ILE A 280 4.12 37.13 13.19
CA ILE A 280 2.73 36.72 13.50
C ILE A 280 2.23 37.63 14.62
N GLY A 281 1.13 38.34 14.40
CA GLY A 281 0.58 39.24 15.40
C GLY A 281 -0.85 39.66 15.04
N ARG A 282 -1.38 40.63 15.74
CA ARG A 282 -2.71 41.21 15.48
C ARG A 282 -2.57 42.61 14.91
N LEU A 283 -3.38 42.91 13.91
CA LEU A 283 -3.53 44.29 13.42
C LEU A 283 -4.57 45.01 14.30
N ALA A 284 -4.15 46.04 14.99
CA ALA A 284 -5.04 46.89 15.76
C ALA A 284 -5.87 47.81 14.84
N ALA A 285 -6.98 48.39 15.36
CA ALA A 285 -7.86 49.23 14.59
C ALA A 285 -7.20 50.55 14.08
N ASP A 286 -6.10 50.95 14.69
CA ASP A 286 -5.24 52.07 14.30
C ASP A 286 -4.18 51.74 13.26
N GLY A 287 -4.17 50.46 12.78
CA GLY A 287 -3.21 49.97 11.78
C GLY A 287 -1.86 49.54 12.34
N GLN A 288 -1.66 49.54 13.66
CA GLN A 288 -0.45 49.01 14.27
C GLN A 288 -0.46 47.49 14.35
N PHE A 289 0.68 46.90 14.09
CA PHE A 289 0.87 45.44 14.18
C PHE A 289 1.52 45.10 15.51
N THR A 290 0.83 44.29 16.33
CA THR A 290 1.28 43.85 17.69
C THR A 290 1.35 42.33 17.82
#